data_8a29be394c49fd2b4d658c35127af336
#
_entry.id   8a29be394c49fd2b4d658c35127af336
#
_cell.length_a   1.000
_cell.length_b   1.000
_cell.length_c   1.000
_cell.angle_alpha   90.00
_cell.angle_beta   90.00
_cell.angle_gamma   90.00
#
_symmetry.space_group_name_H-M   'P 1'
#
loop_
_entity.id
_entity.type
_entity.pdbx_description
1 polymer ?
#
loop_
_entity_poly.entity_id
_entity_poly.type
_entity_poly.pdbx_seq_one_letter_code
_entity_poly.pdbx_strand_id
1 'polypeptide(L)'
;MTPWEIHKVSHLSPSQINSIRECGNHWILQRLANVMPPFQGNAATNRGNAVEAAITKKIFNENKSDEECIEAGLKSFDANMALIPDENREKERENIPLMYQQLKQPLLDYGTPLKANNPRNQHGISLQLNKLPLIKGYLDFYYQHMDTIVDIKTTTRLPSGITPSHAIQGAVYAKATGYRVVFAYVTPKKFAFYELENIDNWLNEIRGTLSRIEKLLSLSNDPMEVAQYIIPNYSSWSWKDKQVREIGKKYNGY
;
A
#
# COMPACT_ATOMS: atom_id res chain seq x y z
N MET A 1 -29.57 -6.93 2.14
CA MET A 1 -28.13 -7.29 2.23
C MET A 1 -27.47 -6.82 0.94
N THR A 2 -26.42 -6.03 1.04
CA THR A 2 -25.67 -5.55 -0.14
C THR A 2 -24.82 -6.67 -0.73
N PRO A 3 -24.41 -6.62 -2.02
CA PRO A 3 -23.48 -7.59 -2.60
C PRO A 3 -22.18 -7.73 -1.78
N TRP A 4 -21.69 -6.63 -1.20
CA TRP A 4 -20.53 -6.63 -0.33
C TRP A 4 -20.73 -7.47 0.94
N GLU A 5 -21.90 -7.35 1.59
CA GLU A 5 -22.25 -8.14 2.78
C GLU A 5 -22.40 -9.61 2.47
N ILE A 6 -23.01 -9.95 1.32
CA ILE A 6 -23.14 -11.34 0.83
C ILE A 6 -21.76 -11.98 0.72
N HIS A 7 -20.80 -11.28 0.11
CA HIS A 7 -19.43 -11.72 -0.06
C HIS A 7 -18.53 -11.44 1.15
N LYS A 8 -19.09 -11.04 2.31
CA LYS A 8 -18.39 -10.83 3.59
C LYS A 8 -17.28 -9.76 3.51
N VAL A 9 -17.45 -8.76 2.65
CA VAL A 9 -16.53 -7.61 2.55
C VAL A 9 -16.98 -6.51 3.50
N SER A 10 -16.41 -6.48 4.71
CA SER A 10 -16.72 -5.46 5.72
C SER A 10 -15.98 -4.14 5.47
N HIS A 11 -14.82 -4.20 4.87
CA HIS A 11 -13.98 -3.04 4.55
C HIS A 11 -12.97 -3.36 3.45
N LEU A 12 -12.44 -2.31 2.84
CA LEU A 12 -11.35 -2.35 1.87
C LEU A 12 -10.19 -1.48 2.35
N SER A 13 -8.99 -1.77 1.86
CA SER A 13 -7.84 -0.84 1.97
C SER A 13 -7.55 -0.19 0.63
N PRO A 14 -6.82 0.93 0.56
CA PRO A 14 -6.36 1.50 -0.71
C PRO A 14 -5.59 0.50 -1.58
N SER A 15 -4.79 -0.38 -0.97
CA SER A 15 -4.09 -1.45 -1.71
C SER A 15 -5.03 -2.48 -2.32
N GLN A 16 -6.12 -2.83 -1.66
CA GLN A 16 -7.15 -3.71 -2.24
C GLN A 16 -7.89 -3.04 -3.38
N ILE A 17 -8.19 -1.75 -3.28
CA ILE A 17 -8.78 -0.97 -4.39
C ILE A 17 -7.84 -0.97 -5.60
N ASN A 18 -6.53 -0.80 -5.38
CA ASN A 18 -5.53 -0.91 -6.44
C ASN A 18 -5.47 -2.33 -7.04
N SER A 19 -5.55 -3.38 -6.22
CA SER A 19 -5.60 -4.77 -6.71
C SER A 19 -6.84 -5.03 -7.58
N ILE A 20 -7.99 -4.51 -7.19
CA ILE A 20 -9.22 -4.57 -7.99
C ILE A 20 -9.03 -3.88 -9.35
N ARG A 21 -8.43 -2.68 -9.36
CA ARG A 21 -8.18 -1.90 -10.58
C ARG A 21 -7.18 -2.58 -11.50
N GLU A 22 -6.18 -3.23 -10.95
CA GLU A 22 -5.15 -3.94 -11.72
C GLU A 22 -5.68 -5.26 -12.29
N CYS A 23 -6.32 -6.08 -11.47
CA CYS A 23 -6.90 -7.36 -11.88
C CYS A 23 -8.00 -7.79 -10.92
N GLY A 24 -9.25 -7.42 -11.20
CA GLY A 24 -10.42 -7.77 -10.38
C GLY A 24 -10.60 -9.29 -10.25
N ASN A 25 -10.33 -10.07 -11.30
CA ASN A 25 -10.37 -11.53 -11.24
C ASN A 25 -9.40 -12.08 -10.17
N HIS A 26 -8.14 -11.64 -10.17
CA HIS A 26 -7.17 -12.03 -9.15
C HIS A 26 -7.64 -11.68 -7.74
N TRP A 27 -8.15 -10.46 -7.55
CA TRP A 27 -8.64 -10.01 -6.25
C TRP A 27 -9.81 -10.89 -5.74
N ILE A 28 -10.77 -11.24 -6.62
CA ILE A 28 -11.90 -12.12 -6.27
C ILE A 28 -11.39 -13.52 -5.87
N LEU A 29 -10.54 -14.14 -6.68
CA LEU A 29 -10.00 -15.47 -6.39
C LEU A 29 -9.20 -15.51 -5.10
N GLN A 30 -8.45 -14.46 -4.81
CA GLN A 30 -7.61 -14.39 -3.62
C GLN A 30 -8.40 -14.03 -2.35
N ARG A 31 -9.28 -13.01 -2.43
CA ARG A 31 -9.89 -12.40 -1.25
C ARG A 31 -11.29 -12.89 -0.93
N LEU A 32 -12.06 -13.27 -1.92
CA LEU A 32 -13.44 -13.71 -1.74
C LEU A 32 -13.56 -15.23 -1.82
N ALA A 33 -13.04 -15.85 -2.87
CA ALA A 33 -13.03 -17.28 -3.03
C ALA A 33 -11.97 -17.98 -2.15
N ASN A 34 -10.94 -17.26 -1.71
CA ASN A 34 -9.84 -17.76 -0.87
C ASN A 34 -9.14 -19.00 -1.43
N VAL A 35 -9.03 -19.07 -2.77
CA VAL A 35 -8.40 -20.21 -3.48
C VAL A 35 -6.94 -19.97 -3.83
N MET A 36 -6.42 -18.78 -3.55
CA MET A 36 -5.02 -18.42 -3.78
C MET A 36 -4.35 -17.98 -2.48
N PRO A 37 -3.04 -18.23 -2.34
CA PRO A 37 -2.31 -17.79 -1.16
C PRO A 37 -2.30 -16.27 -1.05
N PRO A 38 -2.30 -15.71 0.17
CA PRO A 38 -2.12 -14.28 0.36
C PRO A 38 -0.73 -13.86 -0.10
N PHE A 39 -0.60 -12.61 -0.58
CA PHE A 39 0.70 -12.04 -0.88
C PHE A 39 1.53 -11.91 0.41
N GLN A 40 2.67 -12.57 0.44
CA GLN A 40 3.57 -12.60 1.60
C GLN A 40 4.56 -11.42 1.64
N GLY A 41 4.53 -10.56 0.64
CA GLY A 41 5.54 -9.52 0.44
C GLY A 41 6.71 -10.02 -0.42
N ASN A 42 7.63 -9.12 -0.71
CA ASN A 42 8.89 -9.38 -1.39
C ASN A 42 9.98 -8.45 -0.82
N ALA A 43 11.21 -8.60 -1.28
CA ALA A 43 12.33 -7.78 -0.81
C ALA A 43 12.08 -6.27 -0.99
N ALA A 44 11.49 -5.84 -2.12
CA ALA A 44 11.18 -4.44 -2.36
C ALA A 44 10.13 -3.86 -1.39
N THR A 45 9.08 -4.63 -1.09
CA THR A 45 8.06 -4.24 -0.10
C THR A 45 8.67 -4.14 1.31
N ASN A 46 9.47 -5.14 1.69
CA ASN A 46 10.10 -5.18 3.02
C ASN A 46 11.20 -4.12 3.18
N ARG A 47 11.90 -3.74 2.09
CA ARG A 47 12.77 -2.55 2.10
C ARG A 47 11.97 -1.29 2.45
N GLY A 48 10.78 -1.11 1.88
CA GLY A 48 9.91 0.04 2.20
C GLY A 48 9.60 0.11 3.70
N ASN A 49 9.12 -1.01 4.26
CA ASN A 49 8.82 -1.13 5.69
C ASN A 49 10.06 -0.87 6.57
N ALA A 50 11.24 -1.32 6.13
CA ALA A 50 12.49 -1.15 6.86
C ALA A 50 12.98 0.30 6.87
N VAL A 51 12.89 1.00 5.74
CA VAL A 51 13.22 2.44 5.65
C VAL A 51 12.28 3.25 6.52
N GLU A 52 10.97 2.99 6.45
CA GLU A 52 9.97 3.62 7.32
C GLU A 52 10.28 3.39 8.81
N ALA A 53 10.62 2.15 9.21
CA ALA A 53 10.96 1.82 10.59
C ALA A 53 12.22 2.57 11.06
N ALA A 54 13.26 2.66 10.22
CA ALA A 54 14.47 3.40 10.54
C ALA A 54 14.20 4.91 10.70
N ILE A 55 13.45 5.50 9.79
CA ILE A 55 13.04 6.91 9.83
C ILE A 55 12.15 7.18 11.05
N THR A 56 11.14 6.34 11.31
CA THR A 56 10.27 6.44 12.48
C THR A 56 11.08 6.46 13.77
N LYS A 57 12.08 5.56 13.90
CA LYS A 57 12.95 5.52 15.07
C LYS A 57 13.73 6.82 15.24
N LYS A 58 14.21 7.43 14.15
CA LYS A 58 14.96 8.71 14.21
C LYS A 58 14.05 9.86 14.59
N ILE A 59 12.90 10.01 13.94
CA ILE A 59 11.97 11.13 14.16
C ILE A 59 11.45 11.15 15.60
N PHE A 60 11.07 10.00 16.16
CA PHE A 60 10.53 9.93 17.53
C PHE A 60 11.59 9.80 18.62
N ASN A 61 12.88 9.67 18.26
CA ASN A 61 14.00 9.57 19.20
C ASN A 61 15.24 10.24 18.59
N GLU A 62 15.24 11.56 18.50
CA GLU A 62 16.30 12.35 17.84
C GLU A 62 17.71 12.05 18.35
N ASN A 63 17.84 11.70 19.64
CA ASN A 63 19.13 11.37 20.27
C ASN A 63 19.72 10.02 19.82
N LYS A 64 18.96 9.20 19.08
CA LYS A 64 19.49 7.96 18.55
C LYS A 64 20.45 8.23 17.40
N SER A 65 21.57 7.48 17.39
CA SER A 65 22.51 7.56 16.29
C SER A 65 21.91 7.03 14.99
N ASP A 66 22.46 7.42 13.85
CA ASP A 66 22.03 6.92 12.55
C ASP A 66 22.23 5.40 12.44
N GLU A 67 23.32 4.89 13.02
CA GLU A 67 23.65 3.46 13.07
C GLU A 67 22.56 2.68 13.82
N GLU A 68 22.11 3.17 14.99
CA GLU A 68 21.02 2.53 15.76
C GLU A 68 19.69 2.53 15.01
N CYS A 69 19.42 3.57 14.23
CA CYS A 69 18.20 3.68 13.43
C CYS A 69 18.25 2.74 12.21
N ILE A 70 19.37 2.73 11.49
CA ILE A 70 19.60 1.83 10.35
C ILE A 70 19.56 0.37 10.81
N GLU A 71 20.20 0.04 11.93
CA GLU A 71 20.18 -1.32 12.48
C GLU A 71 18.76 -1.79 12.79
N ALA A 72 17.90 -0.92 13.31
CA ALA A 72 16.49 -1.25 13.53
C ALA A 72 15.75 -1.55 12.22
N GLY A 73 15.98 -0.77 11.17
CA GLY A 73 15.45 -1.03 9.84
C GLY A 73 15.94 -2.37 9.27
N LEU A 74 17.24 -2.64 9.34
CA LEU A 74 17.83 -3.89 8.86
C LEU A 74 17.29 -5.11 9.63
N LYS A 75 17.17 -5.04 10.95
CA LYS A 75 16.54 -6.09 11.77
C LYS A 75 15.09 -6.36 11.36
N SER A 76 14.32 -5.31 11.09
CA SER A 76 12.94 -5.43 10.60
C SER A 76 12.90 -6.12 9.24
N PHE A 77 13.78 -5.73 8.32
CA PHE A 77 13.91 -6.37 7.01
C PHE A 77 14.25 -7.86 7.11
N ASP A 78 15.31 -8.19 7.86
CA ASP A 78 15.80 -9.56 8.00
C ASP A 78 14.72 -10.47 8.63
N ALA A 79 14.01 -9.97 9.64
CA ALA A 79 12.90 -10.70 10.28
C ALA A 79 11.75 -10.97 9.29
N ASN A 80 11.35 -9.97 8.51
CA ASN A 80 10.26 -10.12 7.54
C ASN A 80 10.66 -11.00 6.35
N MET A 81 11.94 -11.01 5.98
CA MET A 81 12.46 -11.82 4.87
C MET A 81 12.92 -13.23 5.27
N ALA A 82 12.85 -13.59 6.56
CA ALA A 82 13.43 -14.85 7.06
C ALA A 82 12.93 -16.11 6.31
N LEU A 83 11.64 -16.10 5.91
CA LEU A 83 11.00 -17.24 5.23
C LEU A 83 10.56 -16.92 3.79
N ILE A 84 10.94 -15.75 3.26
CA ILE A 84 10.53 -15.30 1.92
C ILE A 84 11.73 -15.43 0.99
N PRO A 85 11.73 -16.38 0.04
CA PRO A 85 12.77 -16.47 -0.98
C PRO A 85 12.62 -15.30 -1.98
N ASP A 86 13.69 -14.53 -2.15
CA ASP A 86 13.72 -13.43 -3.14
C ASP A 86 15.18 -13.21 -3.58
N GLU A 87 15.44 -13.33 -4.86
CA GLU A 87 16.78 -13.17 -5.47
C GLU A 87 17.37 -11.76 -5.28
N ASN A 88 16.49 -10.75 -5.06
CA ASN A 88 16.89 -9.36 -4.85
C ASN A 88 17.12 -9.02 -3.38
N ARG A 89 17.05 -10.00 -2.45
CA ARG A 89 17.11 -9.78 -1.01
C ARG A 89 18.31 -8.93 -0.60
N GLU A 90 19.52 -9.34 -0.97
CA GLU A 90 20.74 -8.63 -0.55
C GLU A 90 20.80 -7.21 -1.14
N LYS A 91 20.50 -7.06 -2.42
CA LYS A 91 20.44 -5.75 -3.08
C LYS A 91 19.45 -4.81 -2.41
N GLU A 92 18.25 -5.29 -2.08
CA GLU A 92 17.23 -4.45 -1.45
C GLU A 92 17.59 -4.13 0.02
N ARG A 93 18.27 -5.05 0.69
CA ARG A 93 18.82 -4.83 2.04
C ARG A 93 19.90 -3.74 2.05
N GLU A 94 20.83 -3.76 1.09
CA GLU A 94 21.89 -2.74 0.94
C GLU A 94 21.32 -1.34 0.63
N ASN A 95 20.17 -1.24 0.00
CA ASN A 95 19.50 0.03 -0.30
C ASN A 95 18.90 0.71 0.94
N ILE A 96 18.63 -0.01 2.03
CA ILE A 96 17.98 0.56 3.23
C ILE A 96 18.77 1.71 3.84
N PRO A 97 20.07 1.56 4.20
CA PRO A 97 20.85 2.65 4.77
C PRO A 97 20.99 3.84 3.82
N LEU A 98 21.11 3.58 2.52
CA LEU A 98 21.22 4.63 1.52
C LEU A 98 19.94 5.48 1.43
N MET A 99 18.77 4.84 1.39
CA MET A 99 17.49 5.53 1.35
C MET A 99 17.18 6.27 2.67
N TYR A 100 17.55 5.70 3.82
CA TYR A 100 17.46 6.36 5.11
C TYR A 100 18.25 7.68 5.10
N GLN A 101 19.49 7.66 4.63
CA GLN A 101 20.34 8.86 4.58
C GLN A 101 19.75 9.96 3.66
N GLN A 102 19.04 9.59 2.58
CA GLN A 102 18.38 10.55 1.70
C GLN A 102 17.19 11.24 2.39
N LEU A 103 16.42 10.53 3.21
CA LEU A 103 15.16 11.03 3.74
C LEU A 103 15.23 11.60 5.14
N LYS A 104 16.22 11.22 5.97
CA LYS A 104 16.24 11.57 7.38
C LYS A 104 16.15 13.09 7.61
N GLN A 105 17.00 13.87 6.96
CA GLN A 105 17.02 15.32 7.18
C GLN A 105 15.77 16.00 6.59
N PRO A 106 15.39 15.76 5.34
CA PRO A 106 14.16 16.31 4.80
C PRO A 106 12.89 16.04 5.63
N LEU A 107 12.79 14.87 6.29
CA LEU A 107 11.65 14.55 7.15
C LEU A 107 11.78 15.16 8.55
N LEU A 108 12.98 15.30 9.10
CA LEU A 108 13.21 16.05 10.34
C LEU A 108 12.85 17.54 10.19
N ASP A 109 13.06 18.11 9.01
CA ASP A 109 12.71 19.51 8.71
C ASP A 109 11.18 19.76 8.75
N TYR A 110 10.35 18.73 8.60
CA TYR A 110 8.90 18.81 8.86
C TYR A 110 8.57 18.89 10.35
N GLY A 111 9.54 18.65 11.24
CA GLY A 111 9.34 18.57 12.68
C GLY A 111 8.85 17.20 13.15
N THR A 112 8.19 17.17 14.33
CA THR A 112 7.75 15.91 14.94
C THR A 112 6.30 15.63 14.58
N PRO A 113 5.99 14.49 13.90
CA PRO A 113 4.62 14.09 13.62
C PRO A 113 3.90 13.66 14.90
N LEU A 114 2.56 13.62 14.84
CA LEU A 114 1.75 13.10 15.93
C LEU A 114 2.09 11.63 16.19
N LYS A 115 2.39 11.32 17.45
CA LYS A 115 2.71 9.94 17.85
C LYS A 115 1.44 9.10 17.96
N ALA A 116 1.41 7.94 17.31
CA ALA A 116 0.34 6.98 17.47
C ALA A 116 0.66 5.97 18.59
N ASN A 117 -0.39 5.48 19.26
CA ASN A 117 -0.25 4.53 20.36
C ASN A 117 -0.25 3.07 19.84
N ASN A 118 0.64 2.75 18.93
CA ASN A 118 0.86 1.39 18.41
C ASN A 118 2.32 1.20 18.00
N PRO A 119 2.80 -0.06 17.84
CA PRO A 119 4.22 -0.34 17.59
C PRO A 119 4.81 0.29 16.33
N ARG A 120 3.97 0.60 15.33
CA ARG A 120 4.40 1.21 14.06
C ARG A 120 4.31 2.74 14.06
N ASN A 121 3.71 3.35 15.10
CA ASN A 121 3.39 4.78 15.15
C ASN A 121 2.53 5.28 13.97
N GLN A 122 1.72 4.41 13.39
CA GLN A 122 0.82 4.74 12.29
C GLN A 122 -0.58 5.07 12.80
N HIS A 123 -1.18 6.15 12.28
CA HIS A 123 -2.55 6.53 12.60
C HIS A 123 -3.55 5.84 11.68
N GLY A 124 -4.47 5.05 12.28
CA GLY A 124 -5.56 4.44 11.53
C GLY A 124 -6.58 5.50 11.10
N ILE A 125 -7.01 5.42 9.84
CA ILE A 125 -8.12 6.23 9.30
C ILE A 125 -9.21 5.34 8.75
N SER A 126 -10.41 5.89 8.67
CA SER A 126 -11.53 5.25 7.99
C SER A 126 -12.31 6.28 7.18
N LEU A 127 -12.74 5.90 5.98
CA LEU A 127 -13.52 6.72 5.06
C LEU A 127 -14.74 5.97 4.58
N GLN A 128 -15.92 6.56 4.77
CA GLN A 128 -17.18 6.07 4.22
C GLN A 128 -17.53 6.86 2.97
N LEU A 129 -17.61 6.21 1.84
CA LEU A 129 -18.07 6.80 0.57
C LEU A 129 -19.48 6.29 0.24
N ASN A 130 -20.50 7.03 0.64
CA ASN A 130 -21.91 6.65 0.47
C ASN A 130 -22.20 5.24 1.01
N LYS A 131 -22.81 4.36 0.18
CA LYS A 131 -23.17 2.98 0.53
C LYS A 131 -22.06 1.95 0.22
N LEU A 132 -20.89 2.40 -0.22
CA LEU A 132 -19.75 1.51 -0.51
C LEU A 132 -19.13 0.98 0.78
N PRO A 133 -18.32 -0.08 0.74
CA PRO A 133 -17.62 -0.58 1.91
C PRO A 133 -16.76 0.48 2.57
N LEU A 134 -16.61 0.40 3.89
CA LEU A 134 -15.70 1.25 4.65
C LEU A 134 -14.28 1.09 4.11
N ILE A 135 -13.58 2.20 3.84
CA ILE A 135 -12.19 2.17 3.42
C ILE A 135 -11.33 2.47 4.65
N LYS A 136 -10.40 1.57 4.98
CA LYS A 136 -9.47 1.70 6.11
C LYS A 136 -8.04 1.84 5.60
N GLY A 137 -7.26 2.69 6.26
CA GLY A 137 -5.85 2.87 5.96
C GLY A 137 -5.05 3.29 7.18
N TYR A 138 -3.74 3.38 7.01
CA TYR A 138 -2.80 3.81 8.04
C TYR A 138 -1.90 4.88 7.44
N LEU A 139 -1.67 5.96 8.21
CA LEU A 139 -0.81 7.08 7.84
C LEU A 139 0.59 6.83 8.40
N ASP A 140 1.62 7.01 7.57
CA ASP A 140 3.00 6.87 8.02
C ASP A 140 3.36 8.02 8.97
N PHE A 141 3.27 9.28 8.50
CA PHE A 141 3.54 10.46 9.30
C PHE A 141 2.43 11.49 9.20
N TYR A 142 1.93 11.92 10.34
CA TYR A 142 0.83 12.85 10.48
C TYR A 142 1.31 14.13 11.21
N TYR A 143 1.59 15.18 10.43
CA TYR A 143 2.05 16.47 10.93
C TYR A 143 0.86 17.40 11.13
N GLN A 144 0.21 17.28 12.31
CA GLN A 144 -1.00 18.02 12.64
C GLN A 144 -0.77 19.55 12.62
N HIS A 145 0.38 20.03 13.04
CA HIS A 145 0.73 21.46 13.07
C HIS A 145 0.89 22.10 11.68
N MET A 146 0.94 21.28 10.61
CA MET A 146 1.07 21.71 9.22
C MET A 146 -0.08 21.23 8.34
N ASP A 147 -1.11 20.61 8.93
CA ASP A 147 -2.22 19.99 8.21
C ASP A 147 -1.74 19.06 7.07
N THR A 148 -0.69 18.29 7.34
CA THR A 148 0.03 17.51 6.31
C THR A 148 0.25 16.07 6.74
N ILE A 149 -0.03 15.16 5.81
CA ILE A 149 0.33 13.74 5.88
C ILE A 149 1.51 13.53 4.94
N VAL A 150 2.56 12.89 5.41
CA VAL A 150 3.68 12.46 4.57
C VAL A 150 3.71 10.93 4.53
N ASP A 151 3.72 10.37 3.34
CA ASP A 151 3.76 8.93 3.07
C ASP A 151 5.05 8.58 2.31
N ILE A 152 5.86 7.66 2.85
CA ILE A 152 7.15 7.26 2.27
C ILE A 152 6.93 6.23 1.16
N LYS A 153 7.56 6.47 0.00
CA LYS A 153 7.57 5.55 -1.14
C LYS A 153 8.99 5.25 -1.59
N THR A 154 9.48 4.08 -1.22
CA THR A 154 10.79 3.61 -1.69
C THR A 154 10.68 3.04 -3.11
N THR A 155 11.61 3.41 -3.99
CA THR A 155 11.60 2.98 -5.39
C THR A 155 13.04 2.85 -5.93
N THR A 156 13.23 2.08 -7.00
CA THR A 156 14.52 1.97 -7.68
C THR A 156 14.76 3.11 -8.68
N ARG A 157 13.69 3.70 -9.20
CA ARG A 157 13.71 4.85 -10.11
C ARG A 157 12.73 5.91 -9.64
N LEU A 158 13.20 7.14 -9.47
CA LEU A 158 12.35 8.26 -9.07
C LEU A 158 11.30 8.54 -10.17
N PRO A 159 10.00 8.50 -9.85
CA PRO A 159 8.97 8.86 -10.82
C PRO A 159 8.99 10.38 -11.06
N SER A 160 8.42 10.82 -12.18
CA SER A 160 8.24 12.24 -12.48
C SER A 160 7.05 12.91 -11.77
N GLY A 161 6.28 12.13 -11.00
CA GLY A 161 5.11 12.57 -10.25
C GLY A 161 4.47 11.41 -9.50
N ILE A 162 3.33 11.66 -8.87
CA ILE A 162 2.60 10.64 -8.09
C ILE A 162 2.02 9.59 -9.04
N THR A 163 2.27 8.30 -8.74
CA THR A 163 1.68 7.21 -9.52
C THR A 163 0.18 7.08 -9.25
N PRO A 164 -0.64 6.59 -10.21
CA PRO A 164 -2.08 6.43 -9.99
C PRO A 164 -2.43 5.59 -8.75
N SER A 165 -1.66 4.54 -8.47
CA SER A 165 -1.88 3.69 -7.29
C SER A 165 -1.64 4.44 -5.97
N HIS A 166 -0.64 5.30 -5.91
CA HIS A 166 -0.38 6.15 -4.74
C HIS A 166 -1.40 7.28 -4.64
N ALA A 167 -1.84 7.85 -5.78
CA ALA A 167 -2.87 8.88 -5.79
C ALA A 167 -4.22 8.36 -5.23
N ILE A 168 -4.61 7.11 -5.53
CA ILE A 168 -5.76 6.45 -4.90
C ILE A 168 -5.61 6.39 -3.37
N GLN A 169 -4.44 5.99 -2.89
CA GLN A 169 -4.16 5.95 -1.45
C GLN A 169 -4.24 7.34 -0.82
N GLY A 170 -3.57 8.32 -1.43
CA GLY A 170 -3.55 9.69 -0.93
C GLY A 170 -4.91 10.36 -0.95
N ALA A 171 -5.76 10.10 -1.96
CA ALA A 171 -7.11 10.63 -2.02
C ALA A 171 -8.00 10.13 -0.86
N VAL A 172 -7.83 8.85 -0.48
CA VAL A 172 -8.48 8.30 0.72
C VAL A 172 -8.01 9.03 1.98
N TYR A 173 -6.70 9.23 2.11
CA TYR A 173 -6.10 9.91 3.26
C TYR A 173 -6.56 11.37 3.36
N ALA A 174 -6.45 12.12 2.27
CA ALA A 174 -6.89 13.52 2.21
C ALA A 174 -8.37 13.67 2.53
N LYS A 175 -9.24 12.81 1.98
CA LYS A 175 -10.68 12.87 2.23
C LYS A 175 -11.04 12.48 3.66
N ALA A 176 -10.35 11.51 4.25
CA ALA A 176 -10.63 11.06 5.61
C ALA A 176 -10.21 12.07 6.68
N THR A 177 -9.18 12.86 6.41
CA THR A 177 -8.57 13.79 7.39
C THR A 177 -8.82 15.27 7.10
N GLY A 178 -9.06 15.62 5.85
CA GLY A 178 -9.10 17.02 5.39
C GLY A 178 -7.73 17.65 5.17
N TYR A 179 -6.64 16.88 5.27
CA TYR A 179 -5.26 17.35 5.21
C TYR A 179 -4.62 17.14 3.85
N ARG A 180 -3.57 17.91 3.57
CA ARG A 180 -2.71 17.71 2.40
C ARG A 180 -1.99 16.39 2.51
N VAL A 181 -1.76 15.74 1.38
CA VAL A 181 -0.97 14.50 1.32
C VAL A 181 0.24 14.70 0.43
N VAL A 182 1.40 14.45 0.98
CA VAL A 182 2.68 14.56 0.32
C VAL A 182 3.32 13.16 0.26
N PHE A 183 3.74 12.75 -0.90
CA PHE A 183 4.50 11.51 -1.09
C PHE A 183 5.99 11.79 -1.14
N ALA A 184 6.73 11.21 -0.19
CA ALA A 184 8.18 11.25 -0.13
C ALA A 184 8.77 10.07 -0.90
N TYR A 185 9.02 10.23 -2.20
CA TYR A 185 9.69 9.21 -3.01
C TYR A 185 11.18 9.22 -2.77
N VAL A 186 11.75 8.04 -2.54
CA VAL A 186 13.19 7.88 -2.31
C VAL A 186 13.78 6.72 -3.10
N THR A 187 14.97 6.97 -3.63
CA THR A 187 15.88 5.99 -4.21
C THR A 187 17.18 5.97 -3.40
N PRO A 188 18.11 5.03 -3.60
CA PRO A 188 19.41 5.06 -2.96
C PRO A 188 20.25 6.32 -3.24
N LYS A 189 19.90 7.10 -4.28
CA LYS A 189 20.72 8.24 -4.74
C LYS A 189 20.05 9.60 -4.59
N LYS A 190 18.72 9.65 -4.53
CA LYS A 190 17.96 10.92 -4.50
C LYS A 190 16.54 10.72 -4.01
N PHE A 191 15.90 11.81 -3.64
CA PHE A 191 14.50 11.87 -3.23
C PHE A 191 13.74 12.98 -3.96
N ALA A 192 12.40 12.92 -3.90
CA ALA A 192 11.51 14.01 -4.29
C ALA A 192 10.22 13.96 -3.48
N PHE A 193 9.66 15.12 -3.19
CA PHE A 193 8.35 15.26 -2.60
C PHE A 193 7.35 15.72 -3.65
N TYR A 194 6.19 15.07 -3.68
CA TYR A 194 5.07 15.44 -4.54
C TYR A 194 3.82 15.58 -3.71
N GLU A 195 3.17 16.73 -3.78
CA GLU A 195 1.88 16.96 -3.16
C GLU A 195 0.75 16.42 -4.07
N LEU A 196 -0.23 15.75 -3.46
CA LEU A 196 -1.35 15.20 -4.20
C LEU A 196 -2.34 16.32 -4.57
N GLU A 197 -2.62 16.40 -5.86
CA GLU A 197 -3.62 17.28 -6.45
C GLU A 197 -4.83 16.50 -6.96
N ASN A 198 -5.89 17.25 -7.31
CA ASN A 198 -7.09 16.72 -7.97
C ASN A 198 -7.76 15.55 -7.20
N ILE A 199 -7.84 15.68 -5.87
CA ILE A 199 -8.35 14.65 -4.94
C ILE A 199 -9.73 14.12 -5.39
N ASP A 200 -10.64 15.00 -5.79
CA ASP A 200 -11.99 14.61 -6.20
C ASP A 200 -12.02 13.72 -7.44
N ASN A 201 -11.10 13.90 -8.39
CA ASN A 201 -10.96 13.02 -9.56
C ASN A 201 -10.59 11.60 -9.12
N TRP A 202 -9.63 11.46 -8.20
CA TRP A 202 -9.23 10.17 -7.66
C TRP A 202 -10.33 9.51 -6.83
N LEU A 203 -11.10 10.29 -6.07
CA LEU A 203 -12.27 9.79 -5.35
C LEU A 203 -13.38 9.31 -6.31
N ASN A 204 -13.56 9.97 -7.45
CA ASN A 204 -14.49 9.53 -8.49
C ASN A 204 -14.02 8.22 -9.14
N GLU A 205 -12.71 8.05 -9.36
CA GLU A 205 -12.16 6.77 -9.81
C GLU A 205 -12.41 5.64 -8.80
N ILE A 206 -12.22 5.89 -7.50
CA ILE A 206 -12.52 4.93 -6.44
C ILE A 206 -14.00 4.54 -6.49
N ARG A 207 -14.91 5.53 -6.50
CA ARG A 207 -16.37 5.29 -6.58
C ARG A 207 -16.74 4.47 -7.82
N GLY A 208 -16.21 4.86 -8.98
CA GLY A 208 -16.45 4.16 -10.24
C GLY A 208 -15.95 2.71 -10.20
N THR A 209 -14.76 2.47 -9.66
CA THR A 209 -14.18 1.14 -9.49
C THR A 209 -15.06 0.27 -8.58
N LEU A 210 -15.38 0.77 -7.39
CA LEU A 210 -16.15 0.00 -6.40
C LEU A 210 -17.59 -0.25 -6.86
N SER A 211 -18.24 0.72 -7.53
CA SER A 211 -19.58 0.51 -8.10
C SER A 211 -19.62 -0.54 -9.21
N ARG A 212 -18.56 -0.64 -10.03
CA ARG A 212 -18.47 -1.69 -11.05
C ARG A 212 -18.29 -3.07 -10.44
N ILE A 213 -17.42 -3.19 -9.44
CA ILE A 213 -17.24 -4.46 -8.70
C ILE A 213 -18.52 -4.83 -7.96
N GLU A 214 -19.21 -3.89 -7.32
CA GLU A 214 -20.50 -4.16 -6.67
C GLU A 214 -21.53 -4.78 -7.62
N LYS A 215 -21.63 -4.23 -8.85
CA LYS A 215 -22.50 -4.81 -9.90
C LYS A 215 -22.09 -6.24 -10.28
N LEU A 216 -20.79 -6.52 -10.39
CA LEU A 216 -20.30 -7.88 -10.66
C LEU A 216 -20.62 -8.82 -9.50
N LEU A 217 -20.41 -8.40 -8.27
CA LEU A 217 -20.73 -9.18 -7.07
C LEU A 217 -22.23 -9.47 -6.93
N SER A 218 -23.10 -8.65 -7.55
CA SER A 218 -24.55 -8.89 -7.54
C SER A 218 -25.00 -10.00 -8.50
N LEU A 219 -24.14 -10.48 -9.38
CA LEU A 219 -24.50 -11.51 -10.38
C LEU A 219 -24.59 -12.91 -9.79
N SER A 220 -23.86 -13.21 -8.72
CA SER A 220 -23.90 -14.49 -8.02
C SER A 220 -23.47 -14.33 -6.56
N ASN A 221 -23.97 -15.20 -5.70
CA ASN A 221 -23.52 -15.34 -4.32
C ASN A 221 -22.22 -16.18 -4.22
N ASP A 222 -21.86 -16.89 -5.29
CA ASP A 222 -20.61 -17.65 -5.36
C ASP A 222 -19.48 -16.79 -6.00
N PRO A 223 -18.43 -16.45 -5.25
CA PRO A 223 -17.32 -15.67 -5.79
C PRO A 223 -16.59 -16.39 -6.93
N MET A 224 -16.65 -17.72 -7.03
CA MET A 224 -16.06 -18.45 -8.14
C MET A 224 -16.81 -18.19 -9.45
N GLU A 225 -18.14 -18.14 -9.42
CA GLU A 225 -18.94 -17.74 -10.58
C GLU A 225 -18.67 -16.28 -10.94
N VAL A 226 -18.62 -15.37 -9.95
CA VAL A 226 -18.32 -13.96 -10.20
C VAL A 226 -16.96 -13.80 -10.89
N ALA A 227 -15.94 -14.56 -10.51
CA ALA A 227 -14.63 -14.51 -11.13
C ALA A 227 -14.65 -14.82 -12.64
N GLN A 228 -15.58 -15.69 -13.10
CA GLN A 228 -15.70 -16.08 -14.51
C GLN A 228 -16.23 -14.94 -15.41
N TYR A 229 -16.88 -13.91 -14.85
CA TYR A 229 -17.33 -12.73 -15.61
C TYR A 229 -16.21 -11.74 -15.90
N ILE A 230 -14.99 -11.93 -15.34
CA ILE A 230 -13.86 -11.05 -15.54
C ILE A 230 -12.73 -11.78 -16.26
N ILE A 231 -12.42 -11.34 -17.47
CA ILE A 231 -11.27 -11.88 -18.22
C ILE A 231 -9.98 -11.59 -17.45
N PRO A 232 -9.20 -12.62 -17.05
CA PRO A 232 -7.97 -12.41 -16.30
C PRO A 232 -6.87 -11.84 -17.19
N ASN A 233 -6.21 -10.78 -16.73
CA ASN A 233 -5.02 -10.24 -17.38
C ASN A 233 -3.76 -10.89 -16.79
N TYR A 234 -3.35 -12.06 -17.31
CA TYR A 234 -2.18 -12.79 -16.82
C TYR A 234 -0.82 -12.09 -17.06
N SER A 235 -0.79 -10.97 -17.78
CA SER A 235 0.41 -10.12 -17.93
C SER A 235 0.54 -9.09 -16.80
N SER A 236 -0.49 -8.91 -15.96
CA SER A 236 -0.44 -7.98 -14.84
C SER A 236 0.51 -8.46 -13.75
N TRP A 237 0.98 -7.50 -12.95
CA TRP A 237 1.88 -7.78 -11.82
C TRP A 237 1.28 -8.77 -10.81
N SER A 238 -0.04 -8.78 -10.63
CA SER A 238 -0.76 -9.69 -9.74
C SER A 238 -0.49 -11.16 -10.05
N TRP A 239 -0.15 -11.49 -11.31
CA TRP A 239 0.15 -12.84 -11.77
C TRP A 239 1.64 -13.10 -12.01
N LYS A 240 2.53 -12.27 -11.44
CA LYS A 240 3.99 -12.41 -11.63
C LYS A 240 4.51 -13.73 -11.05
N ASP A 241 3.98 -14.15 -9.91
CA ASP A 241 4.30 -15.44 -9.32
C ASP A 241 3.75 -16.58 -10.20
N LYS A 242 4.64 -17.50 -10.61
CA LYS A 242 4.28 -18.61 -11.49
C LYS A 242 3.26 -19.57 -10.84
N GLN A 243 3.43 -19.85 -9.55
CA GLN A 243 2.53 -20.77 -8.83
C GLN A 243 1.15 -20.15 -8.69
N VAL A 244 1.07 -18.87 -8.30
CA VAL A 244 -0.19 -18.11 -8.23
C VAL A 244 -0.88 -18.06 -9.59
N ARG A 245 -0.13 -17.83 -10.66
CA ARG A 245 -0.66 -17.79 -12.03
C ARG A 245 -1.20 -19.15 -12.48
N GLU A 246 -0.52 -20.26 -12.22
CA GLU A 246 -1.02 -21.61 -12.58
C GLU A 246 -2.26 -21.98 -11.77
N ILE A 247 -2.32 -21.61 -10.49
CA ILE A 247 -3.54 -21.76 -9.69
C ILE A 247 -4.68 -20.94 -10.33
N GLY A 248 -4.44 -19.67 -10.68
CA GLY A 248 -5.43 -18.81 -11.31
C GLY A 248 -5.96 -19.37 -12.63
N LYS A 249 -5.07 -19.86 -13.49
CA LYS A 249 -5.45 -20.51 -14.75
C LYS A 249 -6.38 -21.70 -14.51
N LYS A 250 -5.99 -22.59 -13.58
CA LYS A 250 -6.81 -23.75 -13.23
C LYS A 250 -8.24 -23.36 -12.84
N TYR A 251 -8.40 -22.32 -12.02
CA TYR A 251 -9.73 -21.87 -11.57
C TYR A 251 -10.50 -21.08 -12.62
N ASN A 252 -9.81 -20.51 -13.61
CA ASN A 252 -10.43 -19.81 -14.74
C ASN A 252 -10.67 -20.75 -15.95
N GLY A 253 -10.39 -22.06 -15.84
CA GLY A 253 -10.66 -23.04 -16.90
C GLY A 253 -9.64 -23.06 -18.04
N TYR A 254 -8.38 -22.66 -17.77
CA TYR A 254 -7.27 -22.68 -18.74
C TYR A 254 -6.27 -23.80 -18.45
#